data_2c2371d8c56a577bef41d43641912b30
#
_entry.id   2c2371d8c56a577bef41d43641912b30
#
_cell.length_a   1.000
_cell.length_b   1.000
_cell.length_c   1.000
_cell.angle_alpha   90.00
_cell.angle_beta   90.00
_cell.angle_gamma   90.00
#
_symmetry.space_group_name_H-M   'P 1'
#
loop_
_entity.id
_entity.type
_entity.pdbx_description
1 polymer ?
#
loop_
_entity_poly.entity_id
_entity_poly.type
_entity_poly.pdbx_seq_one_letter_code
_entity_poly.pdbx_strand_id
1 'polypeptide(L)'
;MARRSFLRQLVALPLAGVASSLGQATSHKSLNVMMKSAWGSDDPTKAAFPFLHGLALSEAGHSVQMFLLGEAVSLMRSSVAAAVVPVGWPPLSEMRDKVLAKHIPVFS
;
A
#
# COMPACT_ATOMS: atom_id res chain seq x y z
N MET A 1 30.11 23.41 -33.44
CA MET A 1 28.81 24.03 -33.17
C MET A 1 27.63 23.10 -33.47
N ALA A 2 27.58 22.51 -34.62
CA ALA A 2 26.52 21.55 -34.97
C ALA A 2 26.44 20.35 -34.01
N ARG A 3 27.58 19.88 -33.54
CA ARG A 3 27.63 18.80 -32.55
C ARG A 3 26.94 19.17 -31.24
N ARG A 4 27.13 20.40 -30.77
CA ARG A 4 26.47 20.84 -29.52
C ARG A 4 24.99 20.91 -29.65
N SER A 5 24.48 21.41 -30.76
CA SER A 5 23.03 21.46 -31.02
C SER A 5 22.46 20.06 -31.11
N PHE A 6 23.16 19.16 -31.76
CA PHE A 6 22.73 17.75 -31.88
C PHE A 6 22.71 17.06 -30.51
N LEU A 7 23.74 17.26 -29.69
CA LEU A 7 23.79 16.71 -28.35
C LEU A 7 22.65 17.25 -27.45
N ARG A 8 22.33 18.53 -27.58
CA ARG A 8 21.21 19.12 -26.84
C ARG A 8 19.89 18.46 -27.22
N GLN A 9 19.66 18.23 -28.50
CA GLN A 9 18.48 17.55 -28.97
C GLN A 9 18.40 16.12 -28.46
N LEU A 10 19.52 15.41 -28.45
CA LEU A 10 19.58 14.04 -27.92
C LEU A 10 19.29 14.00 -26.43
N VAL A 11 19.75 14.98 -25.66
CA VAL A 11 19.47 15.05 -24.22
C VAL A 11 17.99 15.36 -23.99
N ALA A 12 17.41 16.23 -24.79
CA ALA A 12 16.00 16.60 -24.63
C ALA A 12 15.05 15.41 -24.91
N LEU A 13 15.33 14.62 -25.93
CA LEU A 13 14.51 13.46 -26.30
C LEU A 13 14.43 12.41 -25.19
N PRO A 14 15.52 11.97 -24.55
CA PRO A 14 15.43 11.05 -23.44
C PRO A 14 14.62 11.56 -22.27
N LEU A 15 14.74 12.86 -21.95
CA LEU A 15 13.95 13.46 -20.89
C LEU A 15 12.46 13.42 -21.18
N ALA A 16 12.06 13.72 -22.41
CA ALA A 16 10.65 13.62 -22.81
C ALA A 16 10.16 12.18 -22.75
N GLY A 17 10.97 11.20 -23.16
CA GLY A 17 10.63 9.79 -23.07
C GLY A 17 10.45 9.33 -21.63
N VAL A 18 11.33 9.74 -20.73
CA VAL A 18 11.22 9.42 -19.29
C VAL A 18 9.97 10.03 -18.69
N ALA A 19 9.64 11.27 -19.01
CA ALA A 19 8.43 11.92 -18.54
C ALA A 19 7.17 11.19 -19.03
N SER A 20 7.14 10.73 -20.28
CA SER A 20 6.04 9.94 -20.80
C SER A 20 5.91 8.61 -20.09
N SER A 21 7.02 7.92 -19.82
CA SER A 21 7.00 6.66 -19.07
C SER A 21 6.47 6.84 -17.66
N LEU A 22 6.89 7.90 -16.98
CA LEU A 22 6.37 8.23 -15.64
C LEU A 22 4.88 8.56 -15.70
N GLY A 23 4.44 9.31 -16.69
CA GLY A 23 3.03 9.60 -16.91
C GLY A 23 2.20 8.34 -17.14
N GLN A 24 2.70 7.40 -17.91
CA GLN A 24 2.05 6.12 -18.13
C GLN A 24 2.00 5.28 -16.85
N ALA A 25 3.07 5.25 -16.06
CA ALA A 25 3.11 4.55 -14.79
C ALA A 25 2.10 5.10 -13.79
N THR A 26 1.89 6.43 -13.76
CA THR A 26 0.93 7.07 -12.87
C THR A 26 -0.49 7.06 -13.40
N SER A 27 -0.68 6.81 -14.70
CA SER A 27 -1.99 6.85 -15.36
C SER A 27 -2.64 5.49 -15.50
N HIS A 28 -2.03 4.41 -15.01
CA HIS A 28 -2.68 3.12 -15.12
C HIS A 28 -3.92 3.03 -14.24
N LYS A 29 -4.83 2.20 -14.68
CA LYS A 29 -6.17 2.09 -14.14
C LYS A 29 -6.17 1.75 -12.66
N SER A 30 -6.95 2.47 -11.87
CA SER A 30 -7.23 2.13 -10.49
C SER A 30 -8.00 0.81 -10.39
N LEU A 31 -7.59 -0.04 -9.48
CA LEU A 31 -8.24 -1.32 -9.20
C LEU A 31 -9.07 -1.24 -7.92
N ASN A 32 -10.09 -2.06 -7.85
CA ASN A 32 -10.81 -2.35 -6.62
C ASN A 32 -10.22 -3.61 -6.00
N VAL A 33 -9.64 -3.48 -4.83
CA VAL A 33 -8.88 -4.55 -4.18
C VAL A 33 -9.56 -4.93 -2.88
N MET A 34 -9.84 -6.20 -2.70
CA MET A 34 -10.32 -6.75 -1.43
C MET A 34 -9.19 -7.54 -0.76
N MET A 35 -8.80 -7.09 0.42
CA MET A 35 -7.80 -7.76 1.24
C MET A 35 -8.51 -8.61 2.27
N LYS A 36 -8.32 -9.92 2.21
CA LYS A 36 -8.87 -10.85 3.20
C LYS A 36 -7.80 -11.28 4.18
N SER A 37 -8.15 -11.41 5.44
CA SER A 37 -7.25 -11.93 6.47
C SER A 37 -7.99 -12.83 7.42
N ALA A 38 -7.35 -13.91 7.82
CA ALA A 38 -7.86 -14.84 8.83
C ALA A 38 -6.89 -15.01 10.02
N TRP A 39 -5.74 -14.38 9.98
CA TRP A 39 -4.74 -14.47 11.05
C TRP A 39 -4.86 -13.34 12.04
N GLY A 40 -4.79 -13.67 13.32
CA GLY A 40 -4.76 -12.74 14.42
C GLY A 40 -3.46 -12.88 15.23
N SER A 41 -3.58 -12.93 16.55
CA SER A 41 -2.43 -13.06 17.45
C SER A 41 -1.68 -14.38 17.31
N ASP A 42 -2.27 -15.36 16.65
CA ASP A 42 -1.64 -16.66 16.35
C ASP A 42 -0.46 -16.54 15.37
N ASP A 43 -0.50 -15.56 14.49
CA ASP A 43 0.60 -15.25 13.56
C ASP A 43 0.69 -13.74 13.34
N PRO A 44 1.46 -13.02 14.18
CA PRO A 44 1.53 -11.56 14.11
C PRO A 44 1.98 -11.02 12.76
N THR A 45 2.92 -11.67 12.12
CA THR A 45 3.46 -11.18 10.83
C THR A 45 2.43 -11.35 9.73
N LYS A 46 1.77 -12.50 9.63
CA LYS A 46 0.69 -12.69 8.66
C LYS A 46 -0.51 -11.79 8.95
N ALA A 47 -0.82 -11.57 10.21
CA ALA A 47 -1.89 -10.65 10.61
C ALA A 47 -1.65 -9.23 10.12
N ALA A 48 -0.40 -8.79 10.07
CA ALA A 48 -0.02 -7.45 9.64
C ALA A 48 -0.06 -7.26 8.13
N PHE A 49 0.17 -8.29 7.34
CA PHE A 49 0.29 -8.17 5.88
C PHE A 49 -0.90 -7.47 5.20
N PRO A 50 -2.15 -7.81 5.49
CA PRO A 50 -3.27 -7.12 4.85
C PRO A 50 -3.29 -5.62 5.14
N PHE A 51 -2.94 -5.21 6.34
CA PHE A 51 -2.87 -3.80 6.71
C PHE A 51 -1.74 -3.08 5.98
N LEU A 52 -0.55 -3.67 5.95
CA LEU A 52 0.60 -3.10 5.25
C LEU A 52 0.36 -3.01 3.75
N HIS A 53 -0.10 -4.10 3.14
CA HIS A 53 -0.37 -4.14 1.70
C HIS A 53 -1.56 -3.26 1.33
N GLY A 54 -2.60 -3.23 2.16
CA GLY A 54 -3.75 -2.37 1.96
C GLY A 54 -3.37 -0.89 1.98
N LEU A 55 -2.52 -0.48 2.91
CA LEU A 55 -1.99 0.89 2.96
C LEU A 55 -1.19 1.23 1.70
N ALA A 56 -0.27 0.34 1.30
CA ALA A 56 0.56 0.56 0.12
C ALA A 56 -0.28 0.67 -1.15
N LEU A 57 -1.27 -0.19 -1.31
CA LEU A 57 -2.17 -0.17 -2.46
C LEU A 57 -3.03 1.10 -2.48
N SER A 58 -3.52 1.52 -1.33
CA SER A 58 -4.28 2.77 -1.21
C SER A 58 -3.43 3.99 -1.57
N GLU A 59 -2.18 4.02 -1.12
CA GLU A 59 -1.24 5.09 -1.47
C GLU A 59 -0.89 5.10 -2.95
N ALA A 60 -0.93 3.94 -3.60
CA ALA A 60 -0.73 3.81 -5.04
C ALA A 60 -1.96 4.21 -5.86
N GLY A 61 -3.05 4.59 -5.23
CA GLY A 61 -4.26 5.09 -5.90
C GLY A 61 -5.33 4.04 -6.15
N HIS A 62 -5.19 2.85 -5.57
CA HIS A 62 -6.23 1.81 -5.70
C HIS A 62 -7.29 1.95 -4.60
N SER A 63 -8.50 1.51 -4.90
CA SER A 63 -9.60 1.43 -3.94
C SER A 63 -9.48 0.12 -3.17
N VAL A 64 -9.27 0.20 -1.86
CA VAL A 64 -9.01 -0.96 -1.02
C VAL A 64 -10.13 -1.16 0.00
N GLN A 65 -10.54 -2.39 0.18
CA GLN A 65 -11.42 -2.84 1.25
C GLN A 65 -10.76 -3.99 1.99
N MET A 66 -11.00 -4.10 3.28
CA MET A 66 -10.46 -5.17 4.10
C MET A 66 -11.58 -6.00 4.71
N PHE A 67 -11.42 -7.32 4.65
CA PHE A 67 -12.31 -8.27 5.27
C PHE A 67 -11.53 -9.10 6.28
N LEU A 68 -11.92 -8.98 7.55
CA LEU A 68 -11.33 -9.73 8.65
C LEU A 68 -12.22 -10.91 9.01
N LEU A 69 -11.67 -12.10 8.97
CA LEU A 69 -12.39 -13.35 9.21
C LEU A 69 -11.70 -14.13 10.32
N GLY A 70 -12.45 -14.98 11.00
CA GLY A 70 -11.87 -15.85 12.03
C GLY A 70 -11.07 -15.08 13.07
N GLU A 71 -9.84 -15.49 13.33
CA GLU A 71 -8.97 -14.88 14.33
C GLU A 71 -8.63 -13.42 14.03
N ALA A 72 -8.68 -13.03 12.76
CA ALA A 72 -8.39 -11.63 12.38
C ALA A 72 -9.44 -10.64 12.92
N VAL A 73 -10.64 -11.09 13.23
CA VAL A 73 -11.69 -10.23 13.80
C VAL A 73 -11.23 -9.64 15.15
N SER A 74 -10.43 -10.38 15.91
CA SER A 74 -9.91 -9.91 17.20
C SER A 74 -9.00 -8.69 17.07
N LEU A 75 -8.43 -8.44 15.89
CA LEU A 75 -7.56 -7.29 15.64
C LEU A 75 -8.30 -5.94 15.70
N MET A 76 -9.61 -5.97 15.66
CA MET A 76 -10.41 -4.75 15.85
C MET A 76 -10.46 -4.30 17.31
N ARG A 77 -10.09 -5.16 18.24
CA ARG A 77 -9.92 -4.78 19.65
C ARG A 77 -8.58 -4.09 19.83
N SER A 78 -8.60 -2.91 20.45
CA SER A 78 -7.39 -2.11 20.63
C SER A 78 -6.33 -2.83 21.46
N SER A 79 -6.73 -3.56 22.52
CA SER A 79 -5.81 -4.33 23.34
C SER A 79 -5.11 -5.44 22.58
N VAL A 80 -5.81 -6.12 21.67
CA VAL A 80 -5.24 -7.17 20.83
C VAL A 80 -4.30 -6.58 19.81
N ALA A 81 -4.74 -5.56 19.08
CA ALA A 81 -3.92 -4.91 18.06
C ALA A 81 -2.61 -4.34 18.64
N ALA A 82 -2.65 -3.81 19.86
CA ALA A 82 -1.46 -3.29 20.54
C ALA A 82 -0.49 -4.39 20.94
N ALA A 83 -0.99 -5.60 21.22
CA ALA A 83 -0.18 -6.75 21.62
C ALA A 83 0.37 -7.55 20.43
N VAL A 84 -0.16 -7.37 19.24
CA VAL A 84 0.30 -8.06 18.03
C VAL A 84 1.46 -7.27 17.43
N VAL A 85 2.66 -7.81 17.56
CA VAL A 85 3.89 -7.18 17.07
C VAL A 85 4.50 -8.07 15.98
N PRO A 86 4.39 -7.67 14.71
CA PRO A 86 5.00 -8.44 13.62
C PRO A 86 6.51 -8.30 13.63
N VAL A 87 7.19 -9.26 13.02
CA VAL A 87 8.66 -9.27 12.95
C VAL A 87 9.14 -8.07 12.13
N GLY A 88 9.95 -7.20 12.74
CA GLY A 88 10.54 -6.04 12.10
C GLY A 88 9.61 -4.86 11.89
N TRP A 89 8.42 -4.88 12.46
CA TRP A 89 7.42 -3.82 12.31
C TRP A 89 6.91 -3.35 13.68
N PRO A 90 6.36 -2.14 13.77
CA PRO A 90 5.72 -1.69 15.00
C PRO A 90 4.45 -2.50 15.30
N PRO A 91 3.84 -2.33 16.49
CA PRO A 91 2.58 -2.99 16.81
C PRO A 91 1.52 -2.77 15.75
N LEU A 92 0.69 -3.78 15.51
CA LEU A 92 -0.34 -3.75 14.48
C LEU A 92 -1.31 -2.58 14.68
N SER A 93 -1.52 -2.15 15.92
CA SER A 93 -2.38 -1.00 16.22
C SER A 93 -2.00 0.25 15.43
N GLU A 94 -0.70 0.50 15.21
CA GLU A 94 -0.26 1.67 14.42
C GLU A 94 -0.71 1.56 12.96
N MET A 95 -0.57 0.39 12.37
CA MET A 95 -0.98 0.16 10.98
C MET A 95 -2.50 0.20 10.83
N ARG A 96 -3.21 -0.39 11.81
CA ARG A 96 -4.67 -0.34 11.85
C ARG A 96 -5.18 1.09 11.92
N ASP A 97 -4.58 1.90 12.78
CA ASP A 97 -4.98 3.30 12.93
C ASP A 97 -4.75 4.10 11.65
N LYS A 98 -3.65 3.82 10.92
CA LYS A 98 -3.40 4.43 9.61
C LYS A 98 -4.45 4.01 8.58
N VAL A 99 -4.82 2.74 8.56
CA VAL A 99 -5.88 2.23 7.67
C VAL A 99 -7.20 2.95 7.95
N LEU A 100 -7.57 3.08 9.21
CA LEU A 100 -8.81 3.77 9.60
C LEU A 100 -8.74 5.27 9.29
N ALA A 101 -7.59 5.90 9.49
CA ALA A 101 -7.41 7.32 9.17
C ALA A 101 -7.52 7.62 7.68
N LYS A 102 -7.18 6.66 6.83
CA LYS A 102 -7.34 6.77 5.37
C LYS A 102 -8.74 6.41 4.89
N HIS A 103 -9.66 6.13 5.80
CA HIS A 103 -11.04 5.74 5.49
C HIS A 103 -11.14 4.47 4.61
N ILE A 104 -10.19 3.58 4.74
CA ILE A 104 -10.26 2.27 4.09
C ILE A 104 -11.34 1.45 4.81
N PRO A 105 -12.39 0.97 4.11
CA PRO A 105 -13.42 0.17 4.76
C PRO A 105 -12.86 -1.13 5.31
N VAL A 106 -13.19 -1.43 6.57
CA VAL A 106 -12.81 -2.66 7.24
C VAL A 106 -14.07 -3.35 7.73
N PHE A 107 -14.30 -4.56 7.25
CA PHE A 107 -15.44 -5.38 7.60
C PHE A 107 -14.99 -6.57 8.44
N SER A 108 -15.81 -6.94 9.41
CA SER A 108 -15.54 -8.08 10.28
C SER A 108 -16.81 -8.84 10.63
#